data_aa6c17ee4ce1851c7543283fd794aedc
#
_entry.id   aa6c17ee4ce1851c7543283fd794aedc
#
_cell.length_a   1.000
_cell.length_b   1.000
_cell.length_c   1.000
_cell.angle_alpha   90.00
_cell.angle_beta   90.00
_cell.angle_gamma   90.00
#
_symmetry.space_group_name_H-M   'P 1'
#
loop_
_entity.id
_entity.type
_entity.pdbx_description
1 polymer ?
#
loop_
_entity_poly.entity_id
_entity_poly.type
_entity_poly.pdbx_seq_one_letter_code
_entity_poly.pdbx_strand_id
1 'polypeptide(L)'
;MFSQIHFKYTSGDEVSFQKWSKGYRPVINNNKVSFTKSAKADSSYKSFRSYMNSIFMYAGTLSLSKELKSVKNLKDILPGDVFIFGGSPGHAVTVMDVAANEKGEKIFILSQSYMPAQEMHVLINPNNSSLSPWYSVNEIGEELITPEWIFSKNELKQF
;
A
#
# COMPACT_ATOMS: atom_id res chain seq x y z
N MET A 1 -15.78 -12.92 0.47
CA MET A 1 -14.93 -12.03 -0.34
C MET A 1 -15.05 -10.57 0.09
N PHE A 2 -16.22 -9.92 0.08
CA PHE A 2 -16.34 -8.48 0.44
C PHE A 2 -16.03 -8.13 1.90
N SER A 3 -16.09 -9.07 2.83
CA SER A 3 -15.77 -8.85 4.25
C SER A 3 -14.29 -8.59 4.52
N GLN A 4 -13.42 -8.93 3.57
CA GLN A 4 -11.97 -8.73 3.67
C GLN A 4 -11.50 -7.41 3.05
N ILE A 5 -12.39 -6.68 2.35
CA ILE A 5 -12.04 -5.41 1.71
C ILE A 5 -12.41 -4.27 2.65
N HIS A 6 -11.42 -3.76 3.35
CA HIS A 6 -11.56 -2.62 4.24
C HIS A 6 -10.25 -1.82 4.28
N PHE A 7 -10.36 -0.54 4.60
CA PHE A 7 -9.24 0.38 4.80
C PHE A 7 -9.61 1.38 5.89
N LYS A 8 -8.60 1.92 6.56
CA LYS A 8 -8.80 2.99 7.53
C LYS A 8 -8.54 4.35 6.89
N TYR A 9 -9.44 5.28 7.16
CA TYR A 9 -9.19 6.68 6.89
C TYR A 9 -8.09 7.22 7.81
N THR A 10 -7.52 8.37 7.48
CA THR A 10 -6.49 9.03 8.31
C THR A 10 -6.98 9.32 9.73
N SER A 11 -8.30 9.45 9.94
CA SER A 11 -8.93 9.54 11.26
C SER A 11 -8.81 8.27 12.10
N GLY A 12 -8.46 7.12 11.50
CA GLY A 12 -8.42 5.81 12.12
C GLY A 12 -9.72 5.01 11.99
N ASP A 13 -10.79 5.59 11.45
CA ASP A 13 -12.07 4.92 11.25
C ASP A 13 -12.01 3.92 10.10
N GLU A 14 -12.50 2.70 10.35
CA GLU A 14 -12.57 1.65 9.33
C GLU A 14 -13.76 1.85 8.40
N VAL A 15 -13.48 1.76 7.10
CA VAL A 15 -14.48 1.82 6.02
C VAL A 15 -14.41 0.53 5.22
N SER A 16 -15.41 -0.35 5.39
CA SER A 16 -15.45 -1.64 4.68
C SER A 16 -16.33 -1.58 3.45
N PHE A 17 -15.92 -2.29 2.39
CA PHE A 17 -16.75 -2.43 1.20
C PHE A 17 -18.06 -3.19 1.49
N GLN A 18 -18.04 -4.11 2.44
CA GLN A 18 -19.26 -4.79 2.89
C GLN A 18 -20.32 -3.81 3.40
N LYS A 19 -19.95 -2.82 4.18
CA LYS A 19 -20.85 -1.78 4.69
C LYS A 19 -21.31 -0.84 3.57
N TRP A 20 -20.37 -0.46 2.70
CA TRP A 20 -20.66 0.35 1.51
C TRP A 20 -21.65 -0.32 0.57
N SER A 21 -21.48 -1.61 0.26
CA SER A 21 -22.36 -2.36 -0.65
C SER A 21 -23.79 -2.52 -0.12
N LYS A 22 -24.01 -2.39 1.20
CA LYS A 22 -25.34 -2.34 1.83
C LYS A 22 -26.02 -0.97 1.76
N GLY A 23 -25.36 0.02 1.13
CA GLY A 23 -25.87 1.38 0.95
C GLY A 23 -25.45 2.39 2.00
N TYR A 24 -24.56 2.03 2.92
CA TYR A 24 -23.99 2.97 3.88
C TYR A 24 -22.92 3.82 3.22
N ARG A 25 -22.87 5.11 3.59
CA ARG A 25 -21.84 6.05 3.12
C ARG A 25 -21.21 6.73 4.34
N PRO A 26 -19.87 6.94 4.31
CA PRO A 26 -19.21 7.72 5.34
C PRO A 26 -19.64 9.18 5.25
N VAL A 27 -19.94 9.78 6.39
CA VAL A 27 -20.17 11.20 6.58
C VAL A 27 -19.07 11.71 7.48
N ILE A 28 -18.27 12.63 6.95
CA ILE A 28 -17.10 13.17 7.62
C ILE A 28 -17.48 14.53 8.18
N ASN A 29 -17.30 14.69 9.49
CA ASN A 29 -17.49 15.97 10.18
C ASN A 29 -16.26 16.22 11.04
N ASN A 30 -15.42 17.15 10.61
CA ASN A 30 -14.08 17.36 11.13
C ASN A 30 -13.25 16.04 11.08
N ASN A 31 -12.75 15.57 12.23
CA ASN A 31 -11.98 14.33 12.33
C ASN A 31 -12.83 13.10 12.74
N LYS A 32 -14.16 13.19 12.67
CA LYS A 32 -15.06 12.09 13.02
C LYS A 32 -15.77 11.55 11.79
N VAL A 33 -15.81 10.23 11.68
CA VAL A 33 -16.52 9.54 10.61
C VAL A 33 -17.75 8.85 11.20
N SER A 34 -18.91 9.13 10.63
CA SER A 34 -20.15 8.43 10.90
C SER A 34 -20.66 7.76 9.61
N PHE A 35 -21.63 6.86 9.73
CA PHE A 35 -22.15 6.15 8.57
C PHE A 35 -23.65 6.33 8.48
N THR A 36 -24.11 6.80 7.33
CA THR A 36 -25.54 6.96 7.05
C THR A 36 -25.95 6.07 5.88
N LYS A 37 -27.11 5.40 6.02
CA LYS A 37 -27.68 4.63 4.92
C LYS A 37 -28.37 5.58 3.94
N SER A 38 -27.64 6.02 2.93
CA SER A 38 -28.07 7.04 1.97
C SER A 38 -28.11 6.57 0.51
N ALA A 39 -27.82 5.29 0.25
CA ALA A 39 -27.87 4.71 -1.08
C ALA A 39 -28.60 3.36 -1.08
N LYS A 40 -29.01 2.92 -2.27
CA LYS A 40 -29.49 1.55 -2.47
C LYS A 40 -28.33 0.57 -2.30
N ALA A 41 -28.64 -0.67 -1.92
CA ALA A 41 -27.63 -1.73 -1.88
C ALA A 41 -27.13 -2.01 -3.30
N ASP A 42 -25.80 -2.01 -3.45
CA ASP A 42 -25.12 -2.20 -4.73
C ASP A 42 -23.70 -2.76 -4.50
N SER A 43 -23.44 -3.94 -5.03
CA SER A 43 -22.14 -4.63 -4.98
C SER A 43 -21.45 -4.69 -6.35
N SER A 44 -21.92 -3.91 -7.33
CA SER A 44 -21.35 -3.86 -8.66
C SER A 44 -19.92 -3.30 -8.66
N TYR A 45 -19.17 -3.55 -9.74
CA TYR A 45 -17.85 -2.95 -9.95
C TYR A 45 -17.88 -1.43 -9.91
N LYS A 46 -18.95 -0.81 -10.44
CA LYS A 46 -19.15 0.64 -10.38
C LYS A 46 -19.21 1.14 -8.94
N SER A 47 -19.96 0.42 -8.08
CA SER A 47 -20.04 0.73 -6.65
C SER A 47 -18.70 0.54 -5.96
N PHE A 48 -17.96 -0.52 -6.29
CA PHE A 48 -16.60 -0.75 -5.78
C PHE A 48 -15.63 0.37 -6.19
N ARG A 49 -15.67 0.81 -7.45
CA ARG A 49 -14.85 1.96 -7.90
C ARG A 49 -15.16 3.23 -7.14
N SER A 50 -16.45 3.50 -6.86
CA SER A 50 -16.86 4.65 -6.05
C SER A 50 -16.37 4.54 -4.59
N TYR A 51 -16.38 3.34 -4.03
CA TYR A 51 -15.78 3.06 -2.72
C TYR A 51 -14.28 3.34 -2.73
N MET A 52 -13.52 2.80 -3.71
CA MET A 52 -12.08 3.04 -3.82
C MET A 52 -11.74 4.53 -3.97
N ASN A 53 -12.52 5.29 -4.72
CA ASN A 53 -12.33 6.75 -4.83
C ASN A 53 -12.48 7.44 -3.46
N SER A 54 -13.40 6.97 -2.62
CA SER A 54 -13.54 7.46 -1.24
C SER A 54 -12.33 7.09 -0.37
N ILE A 55 -11.80 5.87 -0.54
CA ILE A 55 -10.57 5.45 0.16
C ILE A 55 -9.39 6.32 -0.28
N PHE A 56 -9.18 6.52 -1.57
CA PHE A 56 -8.07 7.35 -2.09
C PHE A 56 -8.14 8.81 -1.63
N MET A 57 -9.32 9.32 -1.32
CA MET A 57 -9.51 10.69 -0.84
C MET A 57 -9.13 10.85 0.64
N TYR A 58 -9.36 9.83 1.47
CA TYR A 58 -9.29 9.97 2.93
C TYR A 58 -8.31 9.02 3.63
N ALA A 59 -7.80 8.02 2.95
CA ALA A 59 -6.70 7.19 3.41
C ALA A 59 -5.37 7.70 2.83
N GLY A 60 -4.27 7.38 3.48
CA GLY A 60 -2.94 7.73 3.02
C GLY A 60 -1.87 6.87 3.69
N THR A 61 -0.61 7.18 3.45
CA THR A 61 0.51 6.42 4.02
C THR A 61 0.45 6.35 5.54
N LEU A 62 -0.02 7.42 6.22
CA LEU A 62 -0.14 7.45 7.67
C LEU A 62 -1.15 6.42 8.22
N SER A 63 -2.34 6.29 7.60
CA SER A 63 -3.33 5.29 8.02
C SER A 63 -2.91 3.89 7.60
N LEU A 64 -2.42 3.73 6.37
CA LEU A 64 -2.04 2.44 5.81
C LEU A 64 -0.85 1.83 6.56
N SER A 65 0.17 2.62 6.91
CA SER A 65 1.33 2.15 7.68
C SER A 65 0.97 1.61 9.08
N LYS A 66 -0.13 2.10 9.67
CA LYS A 66 -0.65 1.62 10.96
C LYS A 66 -1.56 0.39 10.81
N GLU A 67 -2.22 0.24 9.67
CA GLU A 67 -3.15 -0.84 9.39
C GLU A 67 -2.42 -2.13 8.96
N LEU A 68 -1.40 -1.99 8.13
CA LEU A 68 -0.63 -3.09 7.60
C LEU A 68 0.24 -3.78 8.67
N LYS A 69 0.42 -5.09 8.51
CA LYS A 69 1.28 -5.90 9.39
C LYS A 69 2.73 -5.78 8.99
N SER A 70 3.63 -5.60 9.95
CA SER A 70 5.07 -5.57 9.68
C SER A 70 5.59 -6.96 9.29
N VAL A 71 6.36 -7.03 8.23
CA VAL A 71 7.15 -8.21 7.83
C VAL A 71 8.45 -8.18 8.64
N LYS A 72 8.66 -9.19 9.48
CA LYS A 72 9.80 -9.21 10.41
C LYS A 72 11.14 -9.53 9.74
N ASN A 73 11.10 -10.29 8.65
CA ASN A 73 12.29 -10.72 7.94
C ASN A 73 12.13 -10.40 6.44
N LEU A 74 13.05 -9.64 5.87
CA LEU A 74 13.03 -9.31 4.44
C LEU A 74 13.01 -10.55 3.53
N LYS A 75 13.51 -11.70 3.99
CA LYS A 75 13.43 -12.96 3.25
C LYS A 75 11.99 -13.47 3.05
N ASP A 76 11.05 -12.97 3.87
CA ASP A 76 9.63 -13.33 3.76
C ASP A 76 8.86 -12.45 2.76
N ILE A 77 9.55 -11.50 2.11
CA ILE A 77 8.98 -10.60 1.09
C ILE A 77 8.20 -11.36 0.01
N LEU A 78 7.02 -10.86 -0.33
CA LEU A 78 6.09 -11.42 -1.31
C LEU A 78 5.55 -10.33 -2.25
N PRO A 79 5.10 -10.69 -3.46
CA PRO A 79 4.36 -9.77 -4.30
C PRO A 79 3.12 -9.22 -3.58
N GLY A 80 2.90 -7.91 -3.68
CA GLY A 80 1.84 -7.19 -2.98
C GLY A 80 2.24 -6.59 -1.64
N ASP A 81 3.39 -6.96 -1.08
CA ASP A 81 3.98 -6.26 0.07
C ASP A 81 4.33 -4.80 -0.28
N VAL A 82 4.45 -3.96 0.74
CA VAL A 82 4.67 -2.53 0.57
C VAL A 82 5.77 -2.06 1.50
N PHE A 83 6.80 -1.40 0.99
CA PHE A 83 7.63 -0.53 1.83
C PHE A 83 6.89 0.78 2.01
N ILE A 84 6.64 1.17 3.26
CA ILE A 84 5.81 2.32 3.57
C ILE A 84 6.31 3.13 4.76
N PHE A 85 6.61 4.40 4.51
CA PHE A 85 6.82 5.41 5.53
C PHE A 85 5.55 6.22 5.72
N GLY A 86 4.94 6.09 6.90
CA GLY A 86 3.69 6.77 7.26
C GLY A 86 3.95 8.16 7.85
N GLY A 87 3.72 9.19 7.07
CA GLY A 87 3.99 10.55 7.54
C GLY A 87 3.47 11.64 6.61
N SER A 88 3.96 12.87 6.85
CA SER A 88 3.78 14.04 5.98
C SER A 88 5.12 14.81 5.97
N PRO A 89 5.95 14.65 4.95
CA PRO A 89 5.74 13.76 3.80
C PRO A 89 5.75 12.28 4.19
N GLY A 90 5.05 11.47 3.41
CA GLY A 90 5.03 10.02 3.52
C GLY A 90 5.18 9.41 2.13
N HIS A 91 5.70 8.19 2.05
CA HIS A 91 5.87 7.50 0.77
C HIS A 91 5.62 6.00 0.88
N ALA A 92 5.26 5.39 -0.24
CA ALA A 92 5.07 3.95 -0.33
C ALA A 92 5.45 3.44 -1.71
N VAL A 93 6.10 2.28 -1.75
CA VAL A 93 6.41 1.55 -2.98
C VAL A 93 5.91 0.11 -2.85
N THR A 94 5.38 -0.43 -3.93
CA THR A 94 4.77 -1.76 -3.94
C THR A 94 5.72 -2.78 -4.54
N VAL A 95 5.84 -3.94 -3.91
CA VAL A 95 6.54 -5.11 -4.45
C VAL A 95 5.68 -5.73 -5.54
N MET A 96 6.13 -5.65 -6.79
CA MET A 96 5.37 -6.13 -7.95
C MET A 96 5.62 -7.59 -8.23
N ASP A 97 6.85 -8.03 -8.06
CA ASP A 97 7.26 -9.41 -8.32
C ASP A 97 8.43 -9.81 -7.42
N VAL A 98 8.55 -11.10 -7.15
CA VAL A 98 9.62 -11.69 -6.36
C VAL A 98 10.08 -12.99 -7.03
N ALA A 99 11.38 -13.10 -7.27
CA ALA A 99 12.01 -14.32 -7.76
C ALA A 99 13.01 -14.87 -6.73
N ALA A 100 13.21 -16.18 -6.73
CA ALA A 100 14.18 -16.84 -5.87
C ALA A 100 15.01 -17.83 -6.68
N ASN A 101 16.29 -17.93 -6.35
CA ASN A 101 17.15 -18.98 -6.90
C ASN A 101 17.05 -20.29 -6.09
N GLU A 102 17.75 -21.33 -6.52
CA GLU A 102 17.77 -22.65 -5.85
C GLU A 102 18.28 -22.59 -4.39
N LYS A 103 19.04 -21.56 -4.04
CA LYS A 103 19.53 -21.34 -2.66
C LYS A 103 18.54 -20.56 -1.79
N GLY A 104 17.40 -20.15 -2.37
CA GLY A 104 16.39 -19.33 -1.66
C GLY A 104 16.77 -17.84 -1.56
N GLU A 105 17.79 -17.37 -2.29
CA GLU A 105 18.12 -15.96 -2.36
C GLU A 105 17.09 -15.25 -3.24
N LYS A 106 16.48 -14.20 -2.69
CA LYS A 106 15.38 -13.48 -3.34
C LYS A 106 15.83 -12.16 -3.96
N ILE A 107 15.22 -11.88 -5.11
CA ILE A 107 15.24 -10.57 -5.75
C ILE A 107 13.80 -10.13 -5.97
N PHE A 108 13.54 -8.81 -6.05
CA PHE A 108 12.20 -8.27 -6.20
C PHE A 108 12.21 -6.99 -7.05
N ILE A 109 11.04 -6.66 -7.61
CA ILE A 109 10.80 -5.44 -8.40
C ILE A 109 9.87 -4.53 -7.60
N LEU A 110 10.17 -3.23 -7.62
CA LEU A 110 9.36 -2.19 -7.00
C LEU A 110 8.66 -1.31 -8.04
N SER A 111 7.49 -0.82 -7.68
CA SER A 111 6.79 0.23 -8.42
C SER A 111 6.27 1.32 -7.50
N GLN A 112 6.12 2.51 -8.04
CA GLN A 112 5.51 3.66 -7.38
C GLN A 112 4.76 4.55 -8.37
N SER A 113 3.91 5.43 -7.85
CA SER A 113 3.60 6.74 -8.42
C SER A 113 4.20 7.82 -7.53
N TYR A 114 4.44 9.03 -8.06
CA TYR A 114 5.10 10.09 -7.31
C TYR A 114 4.44 11.45 -7.55
N MET A 115 4.71 12.42 -6.67
CA MET A 115 4.22 13.80 -6.82
C MET A 115 5.34 14.70 -7.36
N PRO A 116 5.07 15.59 -8.31
CA PRO A 116 3.76 15.84 -8.97
C PRO A 116 3.27 14.59 -9.71
N ALA A 117 1.93 14.46 -9.85
CA ALA A 117 1.25 13.25 -10.27
C ALA A 117 1.92 12.54 -11.45
N GLN A 118 2.49 11.38 -11.19
CA GLN A 118 3.09 10.46 -12.16
C GLN A 118 2.25 9.20 -12.25
N GLU A 119 2.26 8.57 -13.42
CA GLU A 119 1.73 7.22 -13.55
C GLU A 119 2.58 6.21 -12.78
N MET A 120 1.95 5.09 -12.41
CA MET A 120 2.66 4.02 -11.74
C MET A 120 3.72 3.43 -12.67
N HIS A 121 4.96 3.35 -12.22
CA HIS A 121 6.10 2.86 -12.99
C HIS A 121 7.02 1.99 -12.14
N VAL A 122 7.79 1.14 -12.82
CA VAL A 122 8.81 0.30 -12.20
C VAL A 122 10.03 1.16 -11.86
N LEU A 123 10.57 0.96 -10.67
CA LEU A 123 11.75 1.66 -10.20
C LEU A 123 13.04 1.02 -10.72
N ILE A 124 14.01 1.85 -11.11
CA ILE A 124 15.39 1.40 -11.31
C ILE A 124 16.03 1.12 -9.95
N ASN A 125 17.02 0.22 -9.92
CA ASN A 125 17.86 0.02 -8.75
C ASN A 125 19.09 0.95 -8.82
N PRO A 126 19.17 2.01 -7.99
CA PRO A 126 20.27 2.98 -8.06
C PRO A 126 21.59 2.41 -7.55
N ASN A 127 21.56 1.35 -6.75
CA ASN A 127 22.75 0.79 -6.10
C ASN A 127 23.41 -0.33 -6.91
N ASN A 128 22.66 -0.96 -7.83
CA ASN A 128 23.15 -2.09 -8.64
C ASN A 128 22.59 -2.02 -10.05
N SER A 129 23.27 -1.32 -10.95
CA SER A 129 22.85 -1.14 -12.33
C SER A 129 22.83 -2.43 -13.14
N SER A 130 23.64 -3.43 -12.76
CA SER A 130 23.69 -4.73 -13.47
C SER A 130 22.51 -5.63 -13.11
N LEU A 131 21.88 -5.42 -11.95
CA LEU A 131 20.69 -6.16 -11.51
C LEU A 131 19.39 -5.38 -11.78
N SER A 132 19.48 -4.05 -11.97
CA SER A 132 18.33 -3.17 -12.19
C SER A 132 17.41 -3.70 -13.32
N PRO A 133 16.07 -3.67 -13.19
CA PRO A 133 15.28 -3.04 -12.11
C PRO A 133 15.08 -3.91 -10.87
N TRP A 134 15.73 -5.05 -10.76
CA TRP A 134 15.64 -5.93 -9.61
C TRP A 134 16.48 -5.43 -8.44
N TYR A 135 15.97 -5.63 -7.24
CA TYR A 135 16.64 -5.40 -5.96
C TYR A 135 16.93 -6.74 -5.30
N SER A 136 18.12 -6.91 -4.71
CA SER A 136 18.47 -8.14 -3.98
C SER A 136 18.19 -7.97 -2.50
N VAL A 137 17.47 -8.93 -1.89
CA VAL A 137 17.26 -8.97 -0.44
C VAL A 137 18.59 -9.01 0.33
N ASN A 138 19.61 -9.67 -0.22
CA ASN A 138 20.91 -9.80 0.39
C ASN A 138 21.75 -8.50 0.35
N GLU A 139 21.41 -7.57 -0.55
CA GLU A 139 22.09 -6.27 -0.69
C GLU A 139 21.44 -5.17 0.16
N ILE A 140 20.24 -5.42 0.73
CA ILE A 140 19.59 -4.49 1.64
C ILE A 140 20.21 -4.66 3.03
N GLY A 141 20.93 -3.63 3.48
CA GLY A 141 21.43 -3.54 4.84
C GLY A 141 20.34 -3.08 5.81
N GLU A 142 20.52 -1.94 6.43
CA GLU A 142 19.51 -1.30 7.28
C GLU A 142 18.47 -0.50 6.47
N GLU A 143 18.83 -0.12 5.23
CA GLU A 143 18.07 0.78 4.39
C GLU A 143 17.90 0.23 2.97
N LEU A 144 16.71 0.39 2.43
CA LEU A 144 16.38 0.22 1.02
C LEU A 144 16.41 1.59 0.35
N ILE A 145 17.37 1.79 -0.55
CA ILE A 145 17.52 3.04 -1.31
C ILE A 145 16.79 2.88 -2.64
N THR A 146 15.81 3.75 -2.88
CA THR A 146 15.12 3.90 -4.16
C THR A 146 15.48 5.23 -4.80
N PRO A 147 15.12 5.51 -6.07
CA PRO A 147 15.51 6.76 -6.72
C PRO A 147 15.08 8.03 -5.98
N GLU A 148 13.90 8.03 -5.36
CA GLU A 148 13.31 9.21 -4.75
C GLU A 148 13.16 9.11 -3.23
N TRP A 149 13.35 7.90 -2.63
CA TRP A 149 13.10 7.69 -1.21
C TRP A 149 14.03 6.63 -0.60
N ILE A 150 14.30 6.76 0.68
CA ILE A 150 15.01 5.78 1.47
C ILE A 150 14.08 5.22 2.53
N PHE A 151 13.91 3.90 2.53
CA PHE A 151 13.11 3.19 3.52
C PHE A 151 14.02 2.44 4.50
N SER A 152 13.62 2.37 5.77
CA SER A 152 14.18 1.38 6.69
C SER A 152 13.76 -0.04 6.25
N LYS A 153 14.63 -1.03 6.45
CA LYS A 153 14.25 -2.45 6.26
C LYS A 153 13.02 -2.87 7.08
N ASN A 154 12.74 -2.16 8.18
CA ASN A 154 11.59 -2.44 9.07
C ASN A 154 10.26 -1.84 8.57
N GLU A 155 10.31 -1.11 7.45
CA GLU A 155 9.13 -0.49 6.83
C GLU A 155 8.44 -1.40 5.80
N LEU A 156 8.94 -2.62 5.61
CA LEU A 156 8.24 -3.64 4.82
C LEU A 156 6.99 -4.11 5.57
N LYS A 157 5.84 -4.04 4.90
CA LYS A 157 4.54 -4.41 5.45
C LYS A 157 3.71 -5.19 4.45
N GLN A 158 2.76 -5.98 4.97
CA GLN A 158 1.83 -6.81 4.21
C GLN A 158 0.37 -6.52 4.59
N PHE A 159 -0.54 -6.77 3.65
CA PHE A 159 -1.98 -6.70 3.86
C PHE A 159 -2.51 -7.86 4.70
#